data_1b14825168fc001b450165a5e1b1f3bf
#
_entry.id   1b14825168fc001b450165a5e1b1f3bf
#
_cell.length_a   1.000
_cell.length_b   1.000
_cell.length_c   1.000
_cell.angle_alpha   90.00
_cell.angle_beta   90.00
_cell.angle_gamma   90.00
#
_symmetry.space_group_name_H-M   'P 1'
#
loop_
_entity.id
_entity.type
_entity.pdbx_description
1 polymer ?
#
loop_
_entity_poly.entity_id
_entity_poly.type
_entity_poly.pdbx_seq_one_letter_code
_entity_poly.pdbx_strand_id
1 'polypeptide(L)'
;MNADFSPARKAWNRFFTAAVWAAAALVIALVAGIIGMVLVRGVPHLSVEFLTTTASVLKGTDGILPAILNTLYVILLTLLIVLPLGVGAAVYLTEYAANRRLIESIEFTNETLAGIPSILYGLVGMLVFAQTLGFKTCLLSGSLTLVIMNLPTIIRTTQESLKTVPQGYREGALGLGAGKWHIIRTIVLPCSVDGIVTGCILAVGRIVGESAALLFTAGAAEVIAQNVVKAYTSNGATLSVLLYLRAFEDGDFDSAWGIGAVLLVLVLVINLAARLAKSKLKQKQ
;
A
#
# COMPACT_ATOMS: atom_id res chain seq x y z
N MET A 1 -17.48 -12.03 40.46
CA MET A 1 -16.98 -11.12 41.50
C MET A 1 -17.22 -9.70 41.04
N ASN A 2 -18.40 -9.09 41.37
CA ASN A 2 -18.72 -7.70 41.04
C ASN A 2 -17.99 -6.81 42.04
N ALA A 3 -16.83 -6.30 41.65
CA ALA A 3 -16.16 -5.29 42.46
C ALA A 3 -16.99 -4.00 42.43
N ASP A 4 -17.63 -3.64 43.56
CA ASP A 4 -18.36 -2.39 43.75
C ASP A 4 -17.36 -1.24 43.76
N PHE A 5 -17.17 -0.64 42.57
CA PHE A 5 -16.34 0.54 42.44
C PHE A 5 -16.99 1.74 43.11
N SER A 6 -16.20 2.55 43.84
CA SER A 6 -16.68 3.80 44.49
C SER A 6 -17.34 4.72 43.45
N PRO A 7 -18.34 5.56 43.88
CA PRO A 7 -19.04 6.48 42.98
C PRO A 7 -18.10 7.39 42.16
N ALA A 8 -17.03 7.87 42.81
CA ALA A 8 -15.99 8.67 42.14
C ALA A 8 -15.31 7.91 40.99
N ARG A 9 -14.97 6.64 41.21
CA ARG A 9 -14.33 5.79 40.19
C ARG A 9 -15.26 5.48 39.01
N LYS A 10 -16.56 5.33 39.28
CA LYS A 10 -17.59 5.18 38.24
C LYS A 10 -17.74 6.47 37.42
N ALA A 11 -17.68 7.66 38.08
CA ALA A 11 -17.70 8.94 37.38
C ALA A 11 -16.49 9.17 36.50
N TRP A 12 -15.27 8.89 36.98
CA TRP A 12 -14.03 8.93 36.20
C TRP A 12 -14.08 8.00 35.00
N ASN A 13 -14.52 6.77 35.18
CA ASN A 13 -14.63 5.81 34.08
C ASN A 13 -15.62 6.27 33.00
N ARG A 14 -16.77 6.84 33.40
CA ARG A 14 -17.73 7.43 32.43
C ARG A 14 -17.14 8.62 31.70
N PHE A 15 -16.39 9.49 32.36
CA PHE A 15 -15.73 10.63 31.73
C PHE A 15 -14.73 10.17 30.69
N PHE A 16 -13.81 9.24 31.03
CA PHE A 16 -12.86 8.72 30.06
C PHE A 16 -13.51 7.94 28.90
N THR A 17 -14.54 7.16 29.20
CA THR A 17 -15.32 6.49 28.16
C THR A 17 -15.97 7.50 27.21
N ALA A 18 -16.58 8.54 27.72
CA ALA A 18 -17.17 9.61 26.92
C ALA A 18 -16.09 10.36 26.09
N ALA A 19 -14.93 10.65 26.68
CA ALA A 19 -13.80 11.28 25.98
C ALA A 19 -13.28 10.42 24.82
N VAL A 20 -13.15 9.10 25.02
CA VAL A 20 -12.74 8.15 23.96
C VAL A 20 -13.77 8.12 22.83
N TRP A 21 -15.08 8.05 23.17
CA TRP A 21 -16.13 8.11 22.15
C TRP A 21 -16.17 9.44 21.40
N ALA A 22 -15.97 10.56 22.11
CA ALA A 22 -15.90 11.89 21.48
C ALA A 22 -14.69 11.99 20.52
N ALA A 23 -13.52 11.51 20.93
CA ALA A 23 -12.33 11.47 20.07
C ALA A 23 -12.55 10.58 18.84
N ALA A 24 -13.14 9.40 19.02
CA ALA A 24 -13.47 8.50 17.90
C ALA A 24 -14.47 9.15 16.93
N ALA A 25 -15.54 9.78 17.46
CA ALA A 25 -16.53 10.48 16.64
C ALA A 25 -15.90 11.66 15.87
N LEU A 26 -15.00 12.41 16.49
CA LEU A 26 -14.27 13.51 15.83
C LEU A 26 -13.43 13.00 14.66
N VAL A 27 -12.64 11.93 14.86
CA VAL A 27 -11.82 11.34 13.79
C VAL A 27 -12.69 10.84 12.64
N ILE A 28 -13.78 10.14 12.94
CA ILE A 28 -14.72 9.66 11.91
C ILE A 28 -15.34 10.84 11.16
N ALA A 29 -15.76 11.90 11.85
CA ALA A 29 -16.34 13.08 11.23
C ALA A 29 -15.33 13.82 10.32
N LEU A 30 -14.07 13.96 10.76
CA LEU A 30 -13.00 14.54 9.93
C LEU A 30 -12.74 13.73 8.67
N VAL A 31 -12.57 12.41 8.79
CA VAL A 31 -12.34 11.52 7.63
C VAL A 31 -13.53 11.55 6.67
N ALA A 32 -14.75 11.42 7.21
CA ALA A 32 -15.97 11.50 6.39
C ALA A 32 -16.13 12.88 5.72
N GLY A 33 -15.79 13.96 6.42
CA GLY A 33 -15.79 15.32 5.87
C GLY A 33 -14.82 15.50 4.73
N ILE A 34 -13.57 15.00 4.86
CA ILE A 34 -12.57 15.05 3.78
C ILE A 34 -13.04 14.24 2.57
N ILE A 35 -13.47 13.00 2.78
CA ILE A 35 -13.99 12.15 1.69
C ILE A 35 -15.20 12.81 1.03
N GLY A 36 -16.14 13.32 1.82
CA GLY A 36 -17.30 14.03 1.33
C GLY A 36 -16.93 15.27 0.49
N MET A 37 -15.96 16.06 0.95
CA MET A 37 -15.47 17.23 0.21
C MET A 37 -14.84 16.84 -1.13
N VAL A 38 -13.98 15.81 -1.14
CA VAL A 38 -13.35 15.33 -2.38
C VAL A 38 -14.40 14.81 -3.37
N LEU A 39 -15.41 14.08 -2.90
CA LEU A 39 -16.48 13.60 -3.78
C LEU A 39 -17.38 14.73 -4.29
N VAL A 40 -17.82 15.63 -3.42
CA VAL A 40 -18.71 16.75 -3.81
C VAL A 40 -18.04 17.69 -4.82
N ARG A 41 -16.75 17.97 -4.63
CA ARG A 41 -16.00 18.84 -5.56
C ARG A 41 -15.46 18.08 -6.77
N GLY A 42 -15.07 16.82 -6.63
CA GLY A 42 -14.42 16.06 -7.70
C GLY A 42 -15.39 15.41 -8.69
N VAL A 43 -16.54 14.89 -8.23
CA VAL A 43 -17.51 14.20 -9.10
C VAL A 43 -18.02 15.07 -10.27
N PRO A 44 -18.31 16.37 -10.10
CA PRO A 44 -18.73 17.23 -11.22
C PRO A 44 -17.71 17.32 -12.37
N HIS A 45 -16.41 17.12 -12.10
CA HIS A 45 -15.34 17.17 -13.10
C HIS A 45 -15.09 15.81 -13.78
N LEU A 46 -15.75 14.74 -13.34
CA LEU A 46 -15.62 13.40 -13.93
C LEU A 46 -16.47 13.30 -15.21
N SER A 47 -15.84 13.49 -16.36
CA SER A 47 -16.44 13.18 -17.65
C SER A 47 -15.83 11.91 -18.26
N VAL A 48 -16.52 11.30 -19.22
CA VAL A 48 -15.96 10.16 -19.96
C VAL A 48 -14.69 10.58 -20.70
N GLU A 49 -14.67 11.81 -21.24
CA GLU A 49 -13.51 12.38 -21.90
C GLU A 49 -12.32 12.53 -20.95
N PHE A 50 -12.53 13.05 -19.74
CA PHE A 50 -11.51 13.18 -18.70
C PHE A 50 -10.87 11.85 -18.35
N LEU A 51 -11.65 10.76 -18.26
CA LEU A 51 -11.18 9.44 -17.88
C LEU A 51 -10.51 8.66 -19.03
N THR A 52 -10.88 8.92 -20.29
CA THR A 52 -10.50 8.07 -21.43
C THR A 52 -9.56 8.73 -22.42
N THR A 53 -9.26 10.01 -22.26
CA THR A 53 -8.35 10.73 -23.16
C THR A 53 -6.99 11.00 -22.52
N THR A 54 -6.08 11.54 -23.32
CA THR A 54 -4.78 12.09 -22.88
C THR A 54 -4.86 13.59 -22.82
N ALA A 55 -4.14 14.21 -21.89
CA ALA A 55 -3.98 15.66 -21.91
C ALA A 55 -3.32 16.11 -23.22
N SER A 56 -3.92 17.09 -23.90
CA SER A 56 -3.42 17.64 -25.15
C SER A 56 -3.81 19.10 -25.30
N VAL A 57 -2.83 19.98 -25.28
CA VAL A 57 -3.04 21.43 -25.51
C VAL A 57 -3.63 21.68 -26.89
N LEU A 58 -3.20 20.91 -27.91
CA LEU A 58 -3.67 21.06 -29.28
C LEU A 58 -5.15 20.69 -29.46
N LYS A 59 -5.64 19.74 -28.68
CA LYS A 59 -7.03 19.28 -28.74
C LYS A 59 -7.91 19.89 -27.66
N GLY A 60 -7.34 20.65 -26.72
CA GLY A 60 -8.06 21.19 -25.55
C GLY A 60 -8.62 20.11 -24.64
N THR A 61 -7.97 18.96 -24.55
CA THR A 61 -8.40 17.83 -23.71
C THR A 61 -7.51 17.72 -22.46
N ASP A 62 -8.12 17.52 -21.29
CA ASP A 62 -7.44 17.36 -19.99
C ASP A 62 -7.57 15.93 -19.44
N GLY A 63 -7.41 14.94 -20.30
CA GLY A 63 -7.60 13.53 -19.94
C GLY A 63 -6.49 12.95 -19.06
N ILE A 64 -6.86 12.05 -18.16
CA ILE A 64 -5.97 11.42 -17.16
C ILE A 64 -5.73 9.92 -17.40
N LEU A 65 -6.12 9.39 -18.55
CA LEU A 65 -5.96 7.97 -18.87
C LEU A 65 -4.53 7.45 -18.71
N PRO A 66 -3.47 8.18 -19.15
CA PRO A 66 -2.08 7.72 -18.95
C PRO A 66 -1.75 7.53 -17.47
N ALA A 67 -2.17 8.46 -16.61
CA ALA A 67 -1.89 8.40 -15.18
C ALA A 67 -2.64 7.24 -14.49
N ILE A 68 -3.86 6.91 -14.93
CA ILE A 68 -4.60 5.72 -14.46
C ILE A 68 -3.82 4.45 -14.80
N LEU A 69 -3.40 4.30 -16.07
CA LEU A 69 -2.65 3.13 -16.53
C LEU A 69 -1.30 3.01 -15.83
N ASN A 70 -0.56 4.11 -15.70
CA ASN A 70 0.73 4.14 -15.02
C ASN A 70 0.59 3.75 -13.55
N THR A 71 -0.47 4.21 -12.85
CA THR A 71 -0.76 3.82 -11.48
C THR A 71 -0.98 2.32 -11.37
N LEU A 72 -1.75 1.72 -12.26
CA LEU A 72 -1.98 0.27 -12.29
C LEU A 72 -0.68 -0.51 -12.60
N TYR A 73 0.14 -0.05 -13.53
CA TYR A 73 1.43 -0.67 -13.83
C TYR A 73 2.37 -0.65 -12.63
N VAL A 74 2.48 0.49 -11.95
CA VAL A 74 3.30 0.63 -10.73
C VAL A 74 2.82 -0.30 -9.62
N ILE A 75 1.50 -0.36 -9.37
CA ILE A 75 0.93 -1.26 -8.36
C ILE A 75 1.26 -2.72 -8.69
N LEU A 76 0.99 -3.14 -9.92
CA LEU A 76 1.19 -4.53 -10.35
C LEU A 76 2.67 -4.96 -10.21
N LEU A 77 3.59 -4.16 -10.72
CA LEU A 77 5.01 -4.51 -10.67
C LEU A 77 5.55 -4.48 -9.24
N THR A 78 5.18 -3.48 -8.46
CA THR A 78 5.60 -3.39 -7.06
C THR A 78 5.10 -4.59 -6.27
N LEU A 79 3.82 -4.95 -6.38
CA LEU A 79 3.27 -6.11 -5.68
C LEU A 79 3.87 -7.43 -6.17
N LEU A 80 4.09 -7.58 -7.46
CA LEU A 80 4.69 -8.79 -8.04
C LEU A 80 6.08 -9.09 -7.47
N ILE A 81 6.83 -8.05 -7.12
CA ILE A 81 8.17 -8.18 -6.55
C ILE A 81 8.14 -8.22 -5.01
N VAL A 82 7.42 -7.29 -4.37
CA VAL A 82 7.46 -7.13 -2.91
C VAL A 82 6.79 -8.29 -2.17
N LEU A 83 5.73 -8.90 -2.75
CA LEU A 83 5.03 -9.99 -2.08
C LEU A 83 5.90 -11.24 -1.94
N PRO A 84 6.48 -11.82 -3.01
CA PRO A 84 7.32 -13.00 -2.86
C PRO A 84 8.55 -12.73 -1.99
N LEU A 85 9.18 -11.56 -2.12
CA LEU A 85 10.33 -11.20 -1.30
C LEU A 85 9.96 -11.01 0.18
N GLY A 86 8.90 -10.24 0.46
CA GLY A 86 8.47 -9.93 1.83
C GLY A 86 7.90 -11.14 2.56
N VAL A 87 7.05 -11.93 1.89
CA VAL A 87 6.51 -13.17 2.46
C VAL A 87 7.62 -14.18 2.67
N GLY A 88 8.52 -14.34 1.70
CA GLY A 88 9.69 -15.24 1.82
C GLY A 88 10.61 -14.85 2.97
N ALA A 89 10.91 -13.57 3.11
CA ALA A 89 11.71 -13.05 4.24
C ALA A 89 11.01 -13.28 5.59
N ALA A 90 9.70 -13.01 5.68
CA ALA A 90 8.92 -13.23 6.89
C ALA A 90 8.88 -14.71 7.29
N VAL A 91 8.68 -15.62 6.33
CA VAL A 91 8.73 -17.07 6.56
C VAL A 91 10.12 -17.49 7.04
N TYR A 92 11.19 -16.98 6.41
CA TYR A 92 12.55 -17.28 6.86
C TYR A 92 12.79 -16.84 8.30
N LEU A 93 12.45 -15.59 8.62
CA LEU A 93 12.67 -15.02 9.96
C LEU A 93 11.83 -15.69 11.05
N THR A 94 10.61 -16.14 10.72
CA THR A 94 9.70 -16.74 11.71
C THR A 94 9.93 -18.24 11.88
N GLU A 95 10.21 -18.95 10.79
CA GLU A 95 10.22 -20.43 10.81
C GLU A 95 11.63 -21.02 10.73
N TYR A 96 12.60 -20.36 10.10
CA TYR A 96 13.93 -20.94 9.87
C TYR A 96 15.04 -20.30 10.69
N ALA A 97 14.98 -19.01 10.93
CA ALA A 97 16.07 -18.30 11.59
C ALA A 97 16.22 -18.74 13.06
N ALA A 98 17.38 -19.29 13.39
CA ALA A 98 17.72 -19.71 14.76
C ALA A 98 18.58 -18.65 15.49
N ASN A 99 19.29 -17.80 14.75
CA ASN A 99 20.17 -16.78 15.32
C ASN A 99 19.37 -15.55 15.75
N ARG A 100 19.14 -15.43 17.04
CA ARG A 100 18.38 -14.33 17.64
C ARG A 100 18.95 -12.94 17.32
N ARG A 101 20.28 -12.79 17.30
CA ARG A 101 20.94 -11.52 16.98
C ARG A 101 20.66 -11.09 15.53
N LEU A 102 20.65 -12.05 14.60
CA LEU A 102 20.30 -11.80 13.20
C LEU A 102 18.85 -11.32 13.06
N ILE A 103 17.91 -12.00 13.74
CA ILE A 103 16.49 -11.62 13.74
C ILE A 103 16.33 -10.21 14.29
N GLU A 104 16.88 -9.90 15.46
CA GLU A 104 16.82 -8.60 16.10
C GLU A 104 17.42 -7.48 15.21
N SER A 105 18.54 -7.76 14.54
CA SER A 105 19.16 -6.81 13.61
C SER A 105 18.28 -6.52 12.37
N ILE A 106 17.64 -7.54 11.81
CA ILE A 106 16.76 -7.38 10.65
C ILE A 106 15.47 -6.66 11.06
N GLU A 107 14.88 -7.00 12.21
CA GLU A 107 13.69 -6.34 12.74
C GLU A 107 13.98 -4.86 13.02
N PHE A 108 15.11 -4.53 13.65
CA PHE A 108 15.56 -3.15 13.86
C PHE A 108 15.74 -2.39 12.53
N THR A 109 16.36 -3.03 11.54
CA THR A 109 16.54 -2.43 10.20
C THR A 109 15.19 -2.16 9.54
N ASN A 110 14.25 -3.12 9.62
CA ASN A 110 12.90 -2.95 9.08
C ASN A 110 12.15 -1.79 9.75
N GLU A 111 12.25 -1.66 11.07
CA GLU A 111 11.62 -0.56 11.81
C GLU A 111 12.25 0.80 11.43
N THR A 112 13.57 0.85 11.29
CA THR A 112 14.29 2.04 10.84
C THR A 112 13.86 2.45 9.44
N LEU A 113 13.82 1.50 8.50
CA LEU A 113 13.36 1.74 7.13
C LEU A 113 11.90 2.24 7.10
N ALA A 114 11.01 1.67 7.90
CA ALA A 114 9.61 2.10 7.95
C ALA A 114 9.43 3.56 8.41
N GLY A 115 10.40 4.10 9.18
CA GLY A 115 10.41 5.48 9.68
C GLY A 115 11.00 6.52 8.73
N ILE A 116 11.65 6.11 7.63
CA ILE A 116 12.27 7.05 6.69
C ILE A 116 11.19 7.79 5.88
N PRO A 117 11.25 9.14 5.76
CA PRO A 117 10.36 9.91 4.89
C PRO A 117 10.42 9.45 3.43
N SER A 118 9.26 9.37 2.75
CA SER A 118 9.17 8.84 1.38
C SER A 118 10.00 9.63 0.36
N ILE A 119 10.18 10.94 0.57
CA ILE A 119 11.01 11.77 -0.30
C ILE A 119 12.47 11.31 -0.32
N LEU A 120 13.00 10.81 0.81
CA LEU A 120 14.36 10.25 0.86
C LEU A 120 14.47 8.95 0.07
N TYR A 121 13.43 8.10 0.12
CA TYR A 121 13.34 6.93 -0.77
C TYR A 121 13.35 7.33 -2.25
N GLY A 122 12.66 8.42 -2.60
CA GLY A 122 12.66 8.98 -3.94
C GLY A 122 14.04 9.43 -4.39
N LEU A 123 14.74 10.19 -3.54
CA LEU A 123 16.09 10.66 -3.85
C LEU A 123 17.09 9.50 -3.97
N VAL A 124 17.10 8.56 -3.02
CA VAL A 124 17.97 7.38 -3.08
C VAL A 124 17.62 6.50 -4.28
N GLY A 125 16.31 6.28 -4.53
CA GLY A 125 15.85 5.52 -5.69
C GLY A 125 16.27 6.15 -7.02
N MET A 126 16.20 7.48 -7.13
CA MET A 126 16.70 8.21 -8.29
C MET A 126 18.20 8.02 -8.47
N LEU A 127 18.99 8.17 -7.40
CA LEU A 127 20.45 7.98 -7.46
C LEU A 127 20.83 6.55 -7.83
N VAL A 128 20.19 5.55 -7.21
CA VAL A 128 20.53 4.14 -7.42
C VAL A 128 19.97 3.62 -8.74
N PHE A 129 18.65 3.70 -8.94
CA PHE A 129 18.00 3.06 -10.10
C PHE A 129 18.11 3.90 -11.36
N ALA A 130 17.84 5.21 -11.27
CA ALA A 130 17.82 6.03 -12.48
C ALA A 130 19.22 6.43 -12.93
N GLN A 131 20.14 6.78 -12.02
CA GLN A 131 21.48 7.26 -12.37
C GLN A 131 22.49 6.14 -12.39
N THR A 132 22.72 5.43 -11.26
CA THR A 132 23.81 4.43 -11.15
C THR A 132 23.53 3.18 -12.00
N LEU A 133 22.30 2.63 -11.94
CA LEU A 133 21.93 1.46 -12.77
C LEU A 133 21.50 1.85 -14.20
N GLY A 134 21.38 3.14 -14.50
CA GLY A 134 21.13 3.64 -15.85
C GLY A 134 19.70 3.41 -16.36
N PHE A 135 18.73 3.04 -15.50
CA PHE A 135 17.34 2.83 -15.94
C PHE A 135 16.64 4.12 -16.34
N LYS A 136 17.23 5.29 -16.01
CA LYS A 136 16.64 6.62 -16.16
C LYS A 136 15.40 6.78 -15.28
N THR A 137 14.78 7.96 -15.34
CA THR A 137 13.49 8.22 -14.70
C THR A 137 12.39 7.51 -15.49
N CYS A 138 11.82 6.44 -14.91
CA CYS A 138 10.81 5.59 -15.56
C CYS A 138 9.99 4.82 -14.51
N LEU A 139 8.86 4.24 -14.94
CA LEU A 139 7.98 3.48 -14.04
C LEU A 139 8.70 2.30 -13.36
N LEU A 140 9.69 1.68 -14.01
CA LEU A 140 10.49 0.61 -13.41
C LEU A 140 11.29 1.12 -12.21
N SER A 141 12.01 2.25 -12.37
CA SER A 141 12.76 2.87 -11.26
C SER A 141 11.84 3.24 -10.10
N GLY A 142 10.65 3.80 -10.41
CA GLY A 142 9.62 4.10 -9.41
C GLY A 142 9.12 2.85 -8.69
N SER A 143 8.77 1.80 -9.42
CA SER A 143 8.28 0.55 -8.85
C SER A 143 9.32 -0.13 -7.95
N LEU A 144 10.60 -0.17 -8.35
CA LEU A 144 11.68 -0.73 -7.53
C LEU A 144 11.91 0.08 -6.25
N THR A 145 11.79 1.39 -6.32
CA THR A 145 11.85 2.27 -5.13
C THR A 145 10.71 1.95 -4.18
N LEU A 146 9.49 1.79 -4.69
CA LEU A 146 8.33 1.41 -3.88
C LEU A 146 8.41 -0.02 -3.34
N VAL A 147 9.11 -0.94 -4.01
CA VAL A 147 9.40 -2.27 -3.46
C VAL A 147 10.19 -2.13 -2.16
N ILE A 148 11.30 -1.38 -2.17
CA ILE A 148 12.12 -1.17 -0.97
C ILE A 148 11.29 -0.52 0.15
N MET A 149 10.49 0.50 -0.19
CA MET A 149 9.67 1.25 0.75
C MET A 149 8.56 0.40 1.40
N ASN A 150 7.98 -0.57 0.67
CA ASN A 150 6.88 -1.39 1.15
C ASN A 150 7.34 -2.74 1.75
N LEU A 151 8.59 -3.15 1.51
CA LEU A 151 9.14 -4.41 2.01
C LEU A 151 8.99 -4.57 3.53
N PRO A 152 9.34 -3.57 4.39
CA PRO A 152 9.14 -3.67 5.84
C PRO A 152 7.69 -3.94 6.24
N THR A 153 6.73 -3.30 5.58
CA THR A 153 5.30 -3.48 5.87
C THR A 153 4.84 -4.91 5.59
N ILE A 154 5.22 -5.47 4.43
CA ILE A 154 4.87 -6.85 4.06
C ILE A 154 5.55 -7.86 4.98
N ILE A 155 6.84 -7.67 5.29
CA ILE A 155 7.56 -8.55 6.21
C ILE A 155 6.85 -8.57 7.57
N ARG A 156 6.61 -7.41 8.16
CA ARG A 156 6.03 -7.28 9.50
C ARG A 156 4.63 -7.88 9.58
N THR A 157 3.72 -7.48 8.68
CA THR A 157 2.34 -8.00 8.69
C THR A 157 2.28 -9.51 8.46
N THR A 158 3.18 -10.04 7.63
CA THR A 158 3.30 -11.49 7.41
C THR A 158 3.84 -12.19 8.63
N GLN A 159 4.91 -11.70 9.28
CA GLN A 159 5.46 -12.26 10.52
C GLN A 159 4.40 -12.28 11.64
N GLU A 160 3.69 -11.17 11.85
CA GLU A 160 2.61 -11.10 12.84
C GLU A 160 1.56 -12.17 12.57
N SER A 161 1.16 -12.36 11.31
CA SER A 161 0.19 -13.39 10.94
C SER A 161 0.72 -14.82 11.13
N LEU A 162 1.97 -15.09 10.75
CA LEU A 162 2.60 -16.40 10.98
C LEU A 162 2.69 -16.75 12.47
N LYS A 163 2.95 -15.75 13.33
CA LYS A 163 3.02 -15.93 14.80
C LYS A 163 1.64 -16.24 15.43
N THR A 164 0.52 -15.91 14.77
CA THR A 164 -0.83 -16.24 15.29
C THR A 164 -1.22 -17.70 15.09
N VAL A 165 -0.53 -18.45 14.23
CA VAL A 165 -0.82 -19.87 13.99
C VAL A 165 -0.44 -20.69 15.22
N PRO A 166 -1.38 -21.47 15.82
CA PRO A 166 -1.12 -22.24 17.03
C PRO A 166 0.04 -23.21 16.86
N GLN A 167 0.91 -23.28 17.89
CA GLN A 167 2.09 -24.16 17.89
C GLN A 167 1.71 -25.63 17.74
N GLY A 168 0.57 -26.05 18.31
CA GLY A 168 0.09 -27.43 18.23
C GLY A 168 -0.14 -27.94 16.81
N TYR A 169 -0.44 -27.06 15.83
CA TYR A 169 -0.54 -27.48 14.44
C TYR A 169 0.82 -27.87 13.85
N ARG A 170 1.88 -27.14 14.23
CA ARG A 170 3.24 -27.46 13.82
C ARG A 170 3.72 -28.76 14.46
N GLU A 171 3.53 -28.90 15.76
CA GLU A 171 3.94 -30.07 16.55
C GLU A 171 3.19 -31.33 16.13
N GLY A 172 1.87 -31.22 15.91
CA GLY A 172 1.05 -32.33 15.43
C GLY A 172 1.49 -32.86 14.07
N ALA A 173 1.76 -31.95 13.13
CA ALA A 173 2.24 -32.32 11.80
C ALA A 173 3.66 -32.90 11.83
N LEU A 174 4.56 -32.35 12.68
CA LEU A 174 5.89 -32.95 12.91
C LEU A 174 5.79 -34.34 13.47
N GLY A 175 4.88 -34.58 14.46
CA GLY A 175 4.62 -35.89 15.03
C GLY A 175 4.14 -36.97 14.04
N LEU A 176 3.45 -36.51 12.97
CA LEU A 176 3.05 -37.37 11.84
C LEU A 176 4.15 -37.53 10.78
N GLY A 177 5.37 -37.01 11.01
CA GLY A 177 6.52 -37.14 10.12
C GLY A 177 6.57 -36.16 8.99
N ALA A 178 5.73 -35.07 9.00
CA ALA A 178 5.77 -34.06 7.96
C ALA A 178 7.06 -33.22 8.02
N GLY A 179 7.70 -33.01 6.89
CA GLY A 179 8.87 -32.13 6.80
C GLY A 179 8.51 -30.65 6.98
N LYS A 180 9.45 -29.86 7.50
CA LYS A 180 9.24 -28.43 7.84
C LYS A 180 8.66 -27.61 6.69
N TRP A 181 9.18 -27.73 5.47
CA TRP A 181 8.66 -27.04 4.31
C TRP A 181 7.21 -27.44 3.97
N HIS A 182 6.89 -28.72 4.12
CA HIS A 182 5.53 -29.22 3.93
C HIS A 182 4.56 -28.55 4.90
N ILE A 183 4.91 -28.50 6.19
CA ILE A 183 4.11 -27.84 7.24
C ILE A 183 3.89 -26.36 6.91
N ILE A 184 4.95 -25.65 6.51
CA ILE A 184 4.85 -24.21 6.15
C ILE A 184 3.89 -24.02 4.98
N ARG A 185 4.03 -24.79 3.91
CA ARG A 185 3.24 -24.61 2.68
C ARG A 185 1.78 -25.03 2.85
N THR A 186 1.51 -26.10 3.62
CA THR A 186 0.17 -26.71 3.70
C THR A 186 -0.62 -26.29 4.93
N ILE A 187 0.02 -25.80 5.98
CA ILE A 187 -0.64 -25.42 7.23
C ILE A 187 -0.39 -23.94 7.55
N VAL A 188 0.88 -23.55 7.71
CA VAL A 188 1.21 -22.23 8.26
C VAL A 188 0.85 -21.11 7.31
N LEU A 189 1.28 -21.17 6.05
CA LEU A 189 0.97 -20.15 5.04
C LEU A 189 -0.54 -20.02 4.77
N PRO A 190 -1.29 -21.13 4.55
CA PRO A 190 -2.74 -21.02 4.39
C PRO A 190 -3.43 -20.40 5.61
N CYS A 191 -3.07 -20.77 6.83
CA CYS A 191 -3.63 -20.17 8.04
C CYS A 191 -3.27 -18.67 8.20
N SER A 192 -2.20 -18.20 7.55
CA SER A 192 -1.72 -16.82 7.62
C SER A 192 -2.19 -15.93 6.46
N VAL A 193 -2.97 -16.44 5.52
CA VAL A 193 -3.44 -15.69 4.33
C VAL A 193 -4.15 -14.39 4.72
N ASP A 194 -4.90 -14.38 5.81
CA ASP A 194 -5.63 -13.21 6.29
C ASP A 194 -4.71 -12.01 6.58
N GLY A 195 -3.57 -12.23 7.20
CA GLY A 195 -2.59 -11.18 7.48
C GLY A 195 -1.79 -10.78 6.24
N ILE A 196 -1.42 -11.75 5.40
CA ILE A 196 -0.73 -11.46 4.13
C ILE A 196 -1.60 -10.56 3.25
N VAL A 197 -2.88 -10.88 3.08
CA VAL A 197 -3.81 -10.04 2.30
C VAL A 197 -4.00 -8.66 2.95
N THR A 198 -4.03 -8.59 4.28
CA THR A 198 -4.08 -7.30 4.99
C THR A 198 -2.83 -6.47 4.69
N GLY A 199 -1.64 -7.08 4.72
CA GLY A 199 -0.39 -6.44 4.31
C GLY A 199 -0.43 -5.93 2.86
N CYS A 200 -0.99 -6.72 1.93
CA CYS A 200 -1.18 -6.30 0.54
C CYS A 200 -2.08 -5.06 0.45
N ILE A 201 -3.21 -5.03 1.17
CA ILE A 201 -4.13 -3.90 1.18
C ILE A 201 -3.44 -2.62 1.68
N LEU A 202 -2.66 -2.73 2.76
CA LEU A 202 -1.89 -1.61 3.29
C LEU A 202 -0.82 -1.12 2.30
N ALA A 203 -0.10 -2.05 1.67
CA ALA A 203 0.89 -1.73 0.65
C ALA A 203 0.26 -1.04 -0.57
N VAL A 204 -0.87 -1.53 -1.09
CA VAL A 204 -1.60 -0.90 -2.19
C VAL A 204 -2.01 0.53 -1.84
N GLY A 205 -2.60 0.74 -0.65
CA GLY A 205 -2.99 2.08 -0.20
C GLY A 205 -1.81 3.04 -0.18
N ARG A 206 -0.63 2.59 0.28
CA ARG A 206 0.60 3.37 0.30
C ARG A 206 1.14 3.64 -1.11
N ILE A 207 1.15 2.63 -1.99
CA ILE A 207 1.60 2.77 -3.39
C ILE A 207 0.74 3.78 -4.15
N VAL A 208 -0.59 3.70 -4.03
CA VAL A 208 -1.52 4.60 -4.74
C VAL A 208 -1.38 6.04 -4.27
N GLY A 209 -1.16 6.24 -2.97
CA GLY A 209 -1.02 7.59 -2.40
C GLY A 209 0.38 8.19 -2.53
N GLU A 210 1.38 7.44 -3.04
CA GLU A 210 2.75 7.91 -3.07
C GLU A 210 2.99 8.86 -4.25
N SER A 211 3.31 10.12 -3.95
CA SER A 211 3.67 11.13 -4.94
C SER A 211 5.14 11.52 -4.87
N ALA A 212 5.68 11.76 -3.67
CA ALA A 212 7.00 12.32 -3.50
C ALA A 212 8.12 11.40 -4.04
N ALA A 213 8.10 10.11 -3.71
CA ALA A 213 9.09 9.17 -4.22
C ALA A 213 8.96 8.96 -5.74
N LEU A 214 7.74 8.91 -6.25
CA LEU A 214 7.49 8.67 -7.68
C LEU A 214 7.82 9.87 -8.56
N LEU A 215 7.66 11.09 -8.07
CA LEU A 215 8.03 12.29 -8.80
C LEU A 215 9.52 12.26 -9.21
N PHE A 216 10.40 11.81 -8.32
CA PHE A 216 11.83 11.70 -8.59
C PHE A 216 12.23 10.47 -9.41
N THR A 217 11.47 9.38 -9.33
CA THR A 217 11.88 8.07 -9.87
C THR A 217 11.08 7.62 -11.08
N ALA A 218 9.77 7.87 -11.11
CA ALA A 218 8.90 7.50 -12.24
C ALA A 218 8.72 8.67 -13.23
N GLY A 219 8.68 9.91 -12.70
CA GLY A 219 8.60 11.14 -13.47
C GLY A 219 7.18 11.69 -13.64
N ALA A 220 7.01 12.61 -14.58
CA ALA A 220 5.84 13.48 -14.72
C ALA A 220 5.17 13.45 -16.11
N ALA A 221 5.58 12.57 -17.03
CA ALA A 221 5.04 12.55 -18.39
C ALA A 221 3.62 11.97 -18.46
N GLU A 222 2.76 12.61 -19.24
CA GLU A 222 1.35 12.24 -19.46
C GLU A 222 1.16 11.56 -20.83
N VAL A 223 1.95 10.54 -21.13
CA VAL A 223 1.96 9.85 -22.43
C VAL A 223 1.56 8.39 -22.28
N ILE A 224 0.70 7.89 -23.18
CA ILE A 224 0.39 6.47 -23.24
C ILE A 224 1.53 5.72 -23.93
N ALA A 225 2.06 4.71 -23.25
CA ALA A 225 3.08 3.83 -23.82
C ALA A 225 2.48 2.91 -24.89
N GLN A 226 3.25 2.65 -25.95
CA GLN A 226 2.81 1.80 -27.07
C GLN A 226 2.67 0.32 -26.70
N ASN A 227 3.40 -0.15 -25.69
CA ASN A 227 3.33 -1.51 -25.17
C ASN A 227 3.79 -1.56 -23.70
N VAL A 228 3.54 -2.70 -23.03
CA VAL A 228 3.83 -2.90 -21.61
C VAL A 228 5.31 -2.69 -21.28
N VAL A 229 6.23 -3.14 -22.12
CA VAL A 229 7.67 -2.97 -21.88
C VAL A 229 8.05 -1.49 -21.93
N LYS A 230 7.55 -0.77 -22.95
CA LYS A 230 7.75 0.67 -23.05
C LYS A 230 7.11 1.42 -21.89
N ALA A 231 5.98 0.96 -21.36
CA ALA A 231 5.37 1.57 -20.18
C ALA A 231 6.36 1.57 -19.01
N TYR A 232 6.98 0.45 -18.70
CA TYR A 232 7.93 0.38 -17.59
C TYR A 232 9.26 1.11 -17.83
N THR A 233 9.68 1.26 -19.08
CA THR A 233 10.94 1.94 -19.42
C THR A 233 10.76 3.42 -19.81
N SER A 234 9.53 3.94 -19.78
CA SER A 234 9.21 5.33 -20.06
C SER A 234 8.95 6.12 -18.78
N ASN A 235 9.22 7.42 -18.86
CA ASN A 235 8.78 8.39 -17.87
C ASN A 235 7.26 8.45 -17.88
N GLY A 236 6.64 8.47 -16.68
CA GLY A 236 5.19 8.52 -16.59
C GLY A 236 4.68 8.96 -15.21
N ALA A 237 3.77 9.93 -15.21
CA ALA A 237 3.07 10.35 -14.00
C ALA A 237 2.07 9.27 -13.56
N THR A 238 2.02 8.99 -12.25
CA THR A 238 0.89 8.31 -11.62
C THR A 238 -0.20 9.31 -11.25
N LEU A 239 -1.39 8.83 -10.89
CA LEU A 239 -2.50 9.71 -10.46
C LEU A 239 -2.13 10.60 -9.28
N SER A 240 -1.36 10.09 -8.31
CA SER A 240 -0.92 10.86 -7.14
C SER A 240 0.10 11.93 -7.52
N VAL A 241 1.02 11.63 -8.44
CA VAL A 241 1.97 12.60 -8.99
C VAL A 241 1.22 13.65 -9.81
N LEU A 242 0.30 13.23 -10.68
CA LEU A 242 -0.48 14.15 -11.51
C LEU A 242 -1.36 15.08 -10.65
N LEU A 243 -1.98 14.55 -9.60
CA LEU A 243 -2.73 15.37 -8.64
C LEU A 243 -1.86 16.47 -8.03
N TYR A 244 -0.63 16.10 -7.62
CA TYR A 244 0.32 17.06 -7.07
C TYR A 244 0.67 18.14 -8.09
N LEU A 245 1.00 17.77 -9.33
CA LEU A 245 1.36 18.70 -10.41
C LEU A 245 0.20 19.66 -10.72
N ARG A 246 -1.03 19.14 -10.94
CA ARG A 246 -2.21 19.97 -11.22
C ARG A 246 -2.53 20.94 -10.08
N ALA A 247 -2.46 20.47 -8.81
CA ALA A 247 -2.79 21.33 -7.68
C ALA A 247 -1.73 22.37 -7.36
N PHE A 248 -0.43 22.03 -7.41
CA PHE A 248 0.65 22.88 -6.89
C PHE A 248 1.50 23.55 -7.95
N GLU A 249 1.68 22.94 -9.12
CA GLU A 249 2.48 23.52 -10.20
C GLU A 249 1.61 24.27 -11.21
N ASP A 250 0.49 23.67 -11.64
CA ASP A 250 -0.39 24.26 -12.65
C ASP A 250 -1.45 25.19 -12.03
N GLY A 251 -1.77 25.04 -10.72
CA GLY A 251 -2.84 25.79 -10.06
C GLY A 251 -4.26 25.38 -10.50
N ASP A 252 -4.39 24.24 -11.19
CA ASP A 252 -5.64 23.68 -11.69
C ASP A 252 -6.29 22.80 -10.62
N PHE A 253 -6.99 23.46 -9.70
CA PHE A 253 -7.69 22.76 -8.62
C PHE A 253 -8.90 21.96 -9.10
N ASP A 254 -9.52 22.31 -10.20
CA ASP A 254 -10.70 21.63 -10.72
C ASP A 254 -10.33 20.24 -11.22
N SER A 255 -9.30 20.11 -12.05
CA SER A 255 -8.74 18.81 -12.43
C SER A 255 -8.18 18.03 -11.23
N ALA A 256 -7.52 18.72 -10.28
CA ALA A 256 -6.99 18.08 -9.09
C ALA A 256 -8.11 17.44 -8.23
N TRP A 257 -9.26 18.08 -8.05
CA TRP A 257 -10.42 17.50 -7.38
C TRP A 257 -10.95 16.27 -8.12
N GLY A 258 -11.03 16.33 -9.45
CA GLY A 258 -11.40 15.20 -10.30
C GLY A 258 -10.46 14.01 -10.11
N ILE A 259 -9.15 14.24 -10.18
CA ILE A 259 -8.13 13.19 -9.95
C ILE A 259 -8.24 12.61 -8.54
N GLY A 260 -8.46 13.45 -7.53
CA GLY A 260 -8.66 13.01 -6.14
C GLY A 260 -9.87 12.09 -5.99
N ALA A 261 -10.99 12.39 -6.67
CA ALA A 261 -12.16 11.52 -6.67
C ALA A 261 -11.88 10.17 -7.36
N VAL A 262 -11.13 10.16 -8.47
CA VAL A 262 -10.70 8.94 -9.17
C VAL A 262 -9.80 8.09 -8.27
N LEU A 263 -8.84 8.72 -7.56
CA LEU A 263 -7.97 8.02 -6.60
C LEU A 263 -8.77 7.35 -5.49
N LEU A 264 -9.76 8.03 -4.91
CA LEU A 264 -10.65 7.44 -3.90
C LEU A 264 -11.40 6.22 -4.43
N VAL A 265 -11.99 6.33 -5.62
CA VAL A 265 -12.71 5.23 -6.26
C VAL A 265 -11.76 4.06 -6.55
N LEU A 266 -10.57 4.35 -7.09
CA LEU A 266 -9.55 3.33 -7.39
C LEU A 266 -9.14 2.55 -6.14
N VAL A 267 -8.84 3.25 -5.05
CA VAL A 267 -8.48 2.63 -3.76
C VAL A 267 -9.64 1.76 -3.22
N LEU A 268 -10.87 2.26 -3.30
CA LEU A 268 -12.06 1.49 -2.87
C LEU A 268 -12.24 0.22 -3.70
N VAL A 269 -12.12 0.31 -5.03
CA VAL A 269 -12.26 -0.83 -5.94
C VAL A 269 -11.18 -1.88 -5.67
N ILE A 270 -9.91 -1.47 -5.54
CA ILE A 270 -8.81 -2.40 -5.29
C ILE A 270 -8.96 -3.05 -3.91
N ASN A 271 -9.33 -2.29 -2.87
CA ASN A 271 -9.55 -2.84 -1.53
C ASN A 271 -10.73 -3.82 -1.50
N LEU A 272 -11.81 -3.53 -2.23
CA LEU A 272 -12.95 -4.44 -2.36
C LEU A 272 -12.55 -5.72 -3.10
N ALA A 273 -11.81 -5.60 -4.20
CA ALA A 273 -11.30 -6.75 -4.95
C ALA A 273 -10.39 -7.64 -4.08
N ALA A 274 -9.48 -7.04 -3.30
CA ALA A 274 -8.61 -7.76 -2.38
C ALA A 274 -9.41 -8.50 -1.28
N ARG A 275 -10.44 -7.85 -0.71
CA ARG A 275 -11.33 -8.49 0.28
C ARG A 275 -12.15 -9.65 -0.33
N LEU A 276 -12.65 -9.49 -1.54
CA LEU A 276 -13.38 -10.55 -2.25
C LEU A 276 -12.45 -11.73 -2.59
N ALA A 277 -11.21 -11.46 -3.02
CA ALA A 277 -10.21 -12.50 -3.23
C ALA A 277 -9.93 -13.29 -1.93
N LYS A 278 -9.76 -12.57 -0.80
CA LYS A 278 -9.59 -13.17 0.53
C LYS A 278 -10.74 -14.10 0.91
N SER A 279 -12.00 -13.67 0.72
CA SER A 279 -13.19 -14.48 1.08
C SER A 279 -13.26 -15.79 0.29
N LYS A 280 -12.91 -15.76 -1.01
CA LYS A 280 -12.87 -16.96 -1.87
C LYS A 280 -11.73 -17.92 -1.51
N LEU A 281 -10.59 -17.39 -1.07
CA LEU A 281 -9.48 -18.24 -0.61
C LEU A 281 -9.82 -18.98 0.68
N LYS A 282 -10.55 -18.32 1.59
CA LYS A 282 -10.98 -18.90 2.87
C LYS A 282 -12.07 -19.98 2.73
N GLN A 283 -12.92 -19.91 1.69
CA GLN A 283 -13.95 -20.93 1.44
C GLN A 283 -13.40 -22.24 0.87
N LYS A 284 -12.15 -22.25 0.40
CA LYS A 284 -11.48 -23.44 -0.16
C LYS A 284 -10.60 -24.19 0.85
N GLN A 285 -10.52 -23.71 2.08
CA GLN A 285 -9.84 -24.32 3.22
C GLN A 285 -10.86 -24.96 4.19
#